data_88977e1d0f9336511ef55964c80173f0
#
_entry.id   88977e1d0f9336511ef55964c80173f0
#
_cell.length_a   1.000
_cell.length_b   1.000
_cell.length_c   1.000
_cell.angle_alpha   90.00
_cell.angle_beta   90.00
_cell.angle_gamma   90.00
#
_symmetry.space_group_name_H-M   'P 1'
#
loop_
_entity.id
_entity.type
_entity.pdbx_description
1 polymer ?
#
loop_
_entity_poly.entity_id
_entity_poly.type
_entity_poly.pdbx_seq_one_letter_code
_entity_poly.pdbx_strand_id
1 'polypeptide(L)'
;ITGGFMVRHVIVWSLKDEYSDSEKEQIKAGIKEGLEGLQGKIPGLVEIKVNTDKLASSSGDAMLDSLFENEEALKNYSSNPLHVEVANTKVRPYVKIRSSFDYEV
;
A
#
# COMPACT_ATOMS: atom_id res chain seq x y z
N ILE A 1 -26.14 8.61 14.69
CA ILE A 1 -24.77 8.91 14.36
C ILE A 1 -24.48 8.57 12.94
N THR A 2 -23.95 9.50 12.32
CA THR A 2 -23.66 9.32 10.90
C THR A 2 -22.19 9.14 10.63
N GLY A 3 -21.33 9.45 11.57
CA GLY A 3 -19.92 9.32 11.36
C GLY A 3 -19.55 7.85 11.29
N GLY A 4 -18.90 7.44 10.27
CA GLY A 4 -18.32 6.14 10.23
C GLY A 4 -17.08 6.08 11.14
N PHE A 5 -16.58 4.90 11.33
CA PHE A 5 -15.31 4.73 11.99
C PHE A 5 -14.19 4.93 10.97
N MET A 6 -13.04 5.35 11.45
CA MET A 6 -11.86 5.32 10.59
C MET A 6 -11.57 3.89 10.19
N VAL A 7 -10.91 3.73 9.05
CA VAL A 7 -10.62 2.41 8.49
C VAL A 7 -9.13 2.30 8.26
N ARG A 8 -8.55 1.20 8.76
CA ARG A 8 -7.17 0.87 8.47
C ARG A 8 -7.13 -0.13 7.32
N HIS A 9 -6.29 0.15 6.35
CA HIS A 9 -6.11 -0.66 5.16
C HIS A 9 -4.68 -1.15 5.12
N VAL A 10 -4.49 -2.47 5.23
CA VAL A 10 -3.18 -3.10 5.29
C VAL A 10 -3.03 -4.06 4.11
N ILE A 11 -1.90 -3.96 3.42
CA ILE A 11 -1.57 -4.87 2.33
C ILE A 11 -0.17 -5.42 2.57
N VAL A 12 0.00 -6.73 2.37
CA VAL A 12 1.30 -7.37 2.36
C VAL A 12 1.56 -7.89 0.96
N TRP A 13 2.73 -7.56 0.41
CA TRP A 13 3.14 -8.01 -0.91
C TRP A 13 4.33 -8.94 -0.84
N SER A 14 4.31 -9.97 -1.70
CA SER A 14 5.51 -10.73 -2.02
C SER A 14 5.87 -10.45 -3.47
N LEU A 15 7.13 -10.16 -3.73
CA LEU A 15 7.61 -9.85 -5.06
C LEU A 15 7.86 -11.13 -5.85
N LYS A 16 7.86 -11.00 -7.18
CA LYS A 16 8.18 -12.13 -8.06
C LYS A 16 9.58 -12.65 -7.78
N ASP A 17 9.78 -13.95 -7.95
CA ASP A 17 11.03 -14.62 -7.60
C ASP A 17 12.17 -14.32 -8.56
N GLU A 18 11.87 -13.80 -9.73
CA GLU A 18 12.85 -13.55 -10.78
C GLU A 18 13.83 -12.42 -10.49
N TYR A 19 13.56 -11.62 -9.46
CA TYR A 19 14.40 -10.46 -9.14
C TYR A 19 15.51 -10.82 -8.18
N SER A 20 16.69 -10.22 -8.39
CA SER A 20 17.80 -10.31 -7.44
C SER A 20 17.48 -9.51 -6.17
N ASP A 21 18.26 -9.71 -5.11
CA ASP A 21 18.08 -8.95 -3.87
C ASP A 21 18.22 -7.46 -4.11
N SER A 22 19.18 -7.05 -4.92
CA SER A 22 19.37 -5.63 -5.29
C SER A 22 18.18 -5.07 -6.03
N GLU A 23 17.64 -5.83 -6.99
CA GLU A 23 16.45 -5.42 -7.73
C GLU A 23 15.24 -5.30 -6.82
N LYS A 24 15.07 -6.25 -5.89
CA LYS A 24 13.97 -6.19 -4.93
C LYS A 24 14.04 -4.95 -4.04
N GLU A 25 15.25 -4.55 -3.62
CA GLU A 25 15.42 -3.34 -2.84
C GLU A 25 15.01 -2.09 -3.62
N GLN A 26 15.33 -2.04 -4.90
CA GLN A 26 14.92 -0.93 -5.77
C GLN A 26 13.40 -0.92 -5.97
N ILE A 27 12.80 -2.09 -6.17
CA ILE A 27 11.34 -2.21 -6.33
C ILE A 27 10.63 -1.73 -5.06
N LYS A 28 11.09 -2.17 -3.90
CA LYS A 28 10.50 -1.76 -2.61
C LYS A 28 10.63 -0.26 -2.40
N ALA A 29 11.77 0.32 -2.73
CA ALA A 29 11.96 1.76 -2.63
C ALA A 29 10.99 2.52 -3.54
N GLY A 30 10.75 2.02 -4.75
CA GLY A 30 9.79 2.61 -5.68
C GLY A 30 8.35 2.54 -5.17
N ILE A 31 7.97 1.40 -4.57
CA ILE A 31 6.64 1.23 -3.97
C ILE A 31 6.47 2.23 -2.83
N LYS A 32 7.45 2.33 -1.95
CA LYS A 32 7.43 3.23 -0.80
C LYS A 32 7.31 4.69 -1.26
N GLU A 33 8.17 5.13 -2.15
CA GLU A 33 8.15 6.50 -2.65
C GLU A 33 6.83 6.83 -3.33
N GLY A 34 6.34 5.94 -4.19
CA GLY A 34 5.12 6.18 -4.93
C GLY A 34 3.88 6.26 -4.04
N LEU A 35 3.72 5.31 -3.13
CA LEU A 35 2.52 5.28 -2.28
C LEU A 35 2.58 6.33 -1.17
N GLU A 36 3.72 6.50 -0.51
CA GLU A 36 3.84 7.55 0.51
C GLU A 36 3.72 8.95 -0.10
N GLY A 37 4.08 9.09 -1.37
CA GLY A 37 3.89 10.34 -2.11
C GLY A 37 2.43 10.74 -2.28
N LEU A 38 1.49 9.86 -2.01
CA LEU A 38 0.06 10.18 -2.08
C LEU A 38 -0.46 10.91 -0.83
N GLN A 39 0.35 10.98 0.22
CA GLN A 39 -0.01 11.69 1.44
C GLN A 39 -0.37 13.14 1.11
N GLY A 40 -1.55 13.56 1.56
CA GLY A 40 -2.03 14.92 1.33
C GLY A 40 -2.63 15.17 -0.04
N LYS A 41 -2.68 14.17 -0.91
CA LYS A 41 -3.18 14.34 -2.28
C LYS A 41 -4.50 13.62 -2.55
N ILE A 42 -4.95 12.78 -1.64
CA ILE A 42 -6.16 11.97 -1.85
C ILE A 42 -7.16 12.28 -0.74
N PRO A 43 -8.39 12.70 -1.10
CA PRO A 43 -9.40 13.00 -0.10
C PRO A 43 -9.68 11.81 0.80
N GLY A 44 -9.71 12.05 2.11
CA GLY A 44 -10.01 11.02 3.09
C GLY A 44 -8.85 10.11 3.48
N LEU A 45 -7.72 10.22 2.82
CA LEU A 45 -6.51 9.50 3.20
C LEU A 45 -5.84 10.27 4.35
N VAL A 46 -5.83 9.67 5.54
CA VAL A 46 -5.29 10.30 6.75
C VAL A 46 -3.78 10.10 6.85
N GLU A 47 -3.34 8.86 6.70
CA GLU A 47 -1.91 8.56 6.70
C GLU A 47 -1.63 7.33 5.82
N ILE A 48 -0.44 7.27 5.26
CA ILE A 48 -0.01 6.16 4.43
C ILE A 48 1.48 5.92 4.67
N LYS A 49 1.82 4.66 4.91
CA LYS A 49 3.19 4.27 5.19
C LYS A 49 3.48 2.91 4.53
N VAL A 50 4.66 2.78 3.99
CA VAL A 50 5.12 1.50 3.43
C VAL A 50 6.33 1.05 4.22
N ASN A 51 6.26 -0.17 4.76
CA ASN A 51 7.35 -0.79 5.50
C ASN A 51 8.09 -1.74 4.57
N THR A 52 9.39 -1.56 4.45
CA THR A 52 10.23 -2.32 3.52
C THR A 52 11.36 -3.10 4.19
N ASP A 53 11.59 -2.87 5.48
CA ASP A 53 12.66 -3.53 6.23
C ASP A 53 12.09 -4.72 7.00
N LYS A 54 12.00 -5.85 6.32
CA LYS A 54 11.43 -7.04 6.93
C LYS A 54 12.43 -7.78 7.81
N LEU A 55 11.90 -8.46 8.83
CA LEU A 55 12.68 -9.42 9.59
C LEU A 55 12.72 -10.76 8.84
N ALA A 56 13.68 -11.61 9.18
CA ALA A 56 13.80 -12.93 8.56
C ALA A 56 12.55 -13.80 8.73
N SER A 57 11.77 -13.55 9.78
CA SER A 57 10.53 -14.27 10.04
C SER A 57 9.36 -13.85 9.14
N SER A 58 9.50 -12.74 8.40
CA SER A 58 8.43 -12.23 7.54
C SER A 58 8.34 -13.04 6.26
N SER A 59 7.13 -13.45 5.90
CA SER A 59 6.90 -14.14 4.63
C SER A 59 6.68 -13.18 3.46
N GLY A 60 6.25 -11.95 3.74
CA GLY A 60 6.10 -10.92 2.73
C GLY A 60 7.36 -10.08 2.59
N ASP A 61 7.43 -9.30 1.50
CA ASP A 61 8.58 -8.46 1.22
C ASP A 61 8.38 -7.00 1.61
N ALA A 62 7.14 -6.52 1.57
CA ALA A 62 6.79 -5.15 1.93
C ALA A 62 5.35 -5.09 2.40
N MET A 63 5.03 -4.06 3.19
CA MET A 63 3.68 -3.91 3.75
C MET A 63 3.25 -2.46 3.66
N LEU A 64 2.01 -2.26 3.20
CA LEU A 64 1.32 -0.97 3.24
C LEU A 64 0.49 -0.91 4.52
N ASP A 65 0.60 0.19 5.24
CA ASP A 65 -0.24 0.50 6.38
C ASP A 65 -0.83 1.89 6.15
N SER A 66 -2.14 1.97 6.00
CA SER A 66 -2.80 3.23 5.68
C SER A 66 -4.07 3.41 6.49
N LEU A 67 -4.44 4.67 6.71
CA LEU A 67 -5.61 5.05 7.50
C LEU A 67 -6.48 5.99 6.70
N PHE A 68 -7.77 5.70 6.66
CA PHE A 68 -8.78 6.48 5.94
C PHE A 68 -9.84 6.99 6.90
N GLU A 69 -10.46 8.12 6.55
CA GLU A 69 -11.51 8.72 7.38
C GLU A 69 -12.71 7.79 7.56
N ASN A 70 -13.01 6.98 6.54
CA ASN A 70 -14.13 6.04 6.56
C ASN A 70 -13.98 5.05 5.41
N GLU A 71 -14.92 4.12 5.33
CA GLU A 71 -14.91 3.07 4.31
C GLU A 71 -15.08 3.62 2.89
N GLU A 72 -15.90 4.66 2.76
CA GLU A 72 -16.12 5.31 1.45
C GLU A 72 -14.83 5.94 0.94
N ALA A 73 -14.06 6.58 1.82
CA ALA A 73 -12.77 7.17 1.46
C ALA A 73 -11.80 6.10 0.93
N LEU A 74 -11.77 4.94 1.55
CA LEU A 74 -10.97 3.82 1.05
C LEU A 74 -11.43 3.36 -0.32
N LYS A 75 -12.72 3.24 -0.53
CA LYS A 75 -13.29 2.86 -1.81
C LYS A 75 -12.91 3.85 -2.91
N ASN A 76 -13.03 5.14 -2.62
CA ASN A 76 -12.68 6.19 -3.58
C ASN A 76 -11.18 6.23 -3.87
N TYR A 77 -10.35 5.95 -2.87
CA TYR A 77 -8.91 5.84 -3.03
C TYR A 77 -8.56 4.75 -4.06
N SER A 78 -9.22 3.61 -3.98
CA SER A 78 -8.92 2.48 -4.87
C SER A 78 -9.06 2.84 -6.36
N SER A 79 -9.99 3.72 -6.69
CA SER A 79 -10.23 4.15 -8.07
C SER A 79 -9.64 5.52 -8.39
N ASN A 80 -9.02 6.19 -7.43
CA ASN A 80 -8.44 7.51 -7.65
C ASN A 80 -7.29 7.41 -8.66
N PRO A 81 -7.27 8.24 -9.72
CA PRO A 81 -6.25 8.16 -10.77
C PRO A 81 -4.81 8.25 -10.26
N LEU A 82 -4.56 9.01 -9.20
CA LEU A 82 -3.22 9.12 -8.63
C LEU A 82 -2.78 7.78 -8.04
N HIS A 83 -3.67 7.10 -7.31
CA HIS A 83 -3.39 5.78 -6.77
C HIS A 83 -3.22 4.75 -7.89
N VAL A 84 -4.13 4.75 -8.86
CA VAL A 84 -4.11 3.79 -9.97
C VAL A 84 -2.79 3.89 -10.74
N GLU A 85 -2.29 5.10 -10.99
CA GLU A 85 -1.01 5.31 -11.67
C GLU A 85 0.15 4.68 -10.91
N VAL A 86 0.23 4.91 -9.60
CA VAL A 86 1.27 4.32 -8.76
C VAL A 86 1.16 2.80 -8.76
N ALA A 87 -0.06 2.28 -8.58
CA ALA A 87 -0.28 0.84 -8.54
C ALA A 87 0.13 0.17 -9.84
N ASN A 88 -0.20 0.77 -10.97
CA ASN A 88 0.08 0.19 -12.28
C ASN A 88 1.55 0.27 -12.69
N THR A 89 2.28 1.26 -12.21
CA THR A 89 3.67 1.46 -12.61
C THR A 89 4.68 0.96 -11.60
N LYS A 90 4.37 1.02 -10.30
CA LYS A 90 5.33 0.73 -9.24
C LYS A 90 5.06 -0.56 -8.48
N VAL A 91 3.83 -1.07 -8.52
CA VAL A 91 3.42 -2.19 -7.67
C VAL A 91 3.07 -3.44 -8.48
N ARG A 92 1.99 -3.37 -9.23
CA ARG A 92 1.42 -4.55 -9.90
C ARG A 92 2.38 -5.33 -10.78
N PRO A 93 3.25 -4.66 -11.56
CA PRO A 93 4.17 -5.41 -12.44
C PRO A 93 5.14 -6.31 -11.70
N TYR A 94 5.41 -6.03 -10.43
CA TYR A 94 6.46 -6.70 -9.66
C TYR A 94 5.94 -7.66 -8.60
N VAL A 95 4.63 -7.68 -8.35
CA VAL A 95 4.03 -8.41 -7.23
C VAL A 95 3.54 -9.77 -7.67
N LYS A 96 3.92 -10.81 -6.90
CA LYS A 96 3.49 -12.17 -7.08
C LYS A 96 2.25 -12.48 -6.23
N ILE A 97 2.28 -12.06 -4.95
CA ILE A 97 1.20 -12.31 -4.00
C ILE A 97 0.82 -11.00 -3.33
N ARG A 98 -0.48 -10.73 -3.28
CA ARG A 98 -1.04 -9.58 -2.57
C ARG A 98 -2.09 -10.06 -1.59
N SER A 99 -1.93 -9.74 -0.32
CA SER A 99 -2.92 -10.02 0.71
C SER A 99 -3.34 -8.71 1.36
N SER A 100 -4.64 -8.55 1.61
CA SER A 100 -5.15 -7.32 2.22
C SER A 100 -6.03 -7.62 3.40
N PHE A 101 -6.05 -6.69 4.35
CA PHE A 101 -6.95 -6.75 5.49
C PHE A 101 -7.37 -5.34 5.86
N ASP A 102 -8.68 -5.10 5.82
CA ASP A 102 -9.26 -3.79 6.12
C ASP A 102 -10.11 -3.92 7.38
N TYR A 103 -10.00 -2.96 8.30
CA TYR A 103 -10.78 -3.02 9.54
C TYR A 103 -11.04 -1.62 10.10
N GLU A 104 -12.11 -1.52 10.87
CA GLU A 104 -12.46 -0.28 11.54
C GLU A 104 -11.67 -0.09 12.82
N VAL A 105 -11.25 1.14 13.06
CA VAL A 105 -10.49 1.51 14.27
C VAL A 105 -11.21 2.59 15.05
#